data_4c227766d80514758db0e333270b01e2
#
_entry.id   4c227766d80514758db0e333270b01e2
#
_cell.length_a   1.000
_cell.length_b   1.000
_cell.length_c   1.000
_cell.angle_alpha   90.00
_cell.angle_beta   90.00
_cell.angle_gamma   90.00
#
_symmetry.space_group_name_H-M   'P 1'
#
loop_
_entity.id
_entity.type
_entity.pdbx_description
1 polymer ?
#
loop_
_entity_poly.entity_id
_entity_poly.type
_entity_poly.pdbx_seq_one_letter_code
_entity_poly.pdbx_strand_id
1 'polypeptide(L)'
;MTTAATHVSILAITSTASRILAGVLTDLLAPTSSPHQHRRGPTSLANSLGSLNDMPRAEPKRKLEISRIAIMIFFSLLLSVGLILLASGAIQGHGERFWMVSALVGAGYGAAFSLTPIIVSVIWGIENFGTNWGIVATVPALGATIWGLIYSAVYQWATERGARLGESNGGDGLCHGKMCYAPTFWAMTVTVWIACGMWLFAWRGPGGWLSRGVIV
;
A
#
# COMPACT_ATOMS: atom_id res chain seq x y z
N MET A 1 -24.92 -18.51 3.77
CA MET A 1 -24.85 -17.26 2.96
C MET A 1 -23.96 -16.28 3.69
N THR A 2 -22.85 -15.88 3.09
CA THR A 2 -21.98 -14.84 3.66
C THR A 2 -22.66 -13.48 3.45
N THR A 3 -22.88 -12.75 4.53
CA THR A 3 -23.51 -11.42 4.48
C THR A 3 -22.48 -10.34 4.16
N ALA A 4 -22.92 -9.18 3.68
CA ALA A 4 -22.05 -8.04 3.45
C ALA A 4 -21.24 -7.66 4.72
N ALA A 5 -21.85 -7.80 5.91
CA ALA A 5 -21.19 -7.58 7.18
C ALA A 5 -20.02 -8.55 7.42
N THR A 6 -20.12 -9.80 7.00
CA THR A 6 -19.02 -10.79 7.11
C THR A 6 -17.81 -10.36 6.28
N HIS A 7 -18.02 -9.86 5.05
CA HIS A 7 -16.92 -9.41 4.19
C HIS A 7 -16.24 -8.15 4.71
N VAL A 8 -17.00 -7.22 5.30
CA VAL A 8 -16.44 -6.04 5.97
C VAL A 8 -15.61 -6.46 7.19
N SER A 9 -16.08 -7.43 7.97
CA SER A 9 -15.33 -7.97 9.11
C SER A 9 -14.03 -8.64 8.68
N ILE A 10 -14.05 -9.45 7.62
CA ILE A 10 -12.84 -10.08 7.06
C ILE A 10 -11.85 -9.02 6.62
N LEU A 11 -12.30 -8.00 5.88
CA LEU A 11 -11.46 -6.90 5.43
C LEU A 11 -10.83 -6.15 6.63
N ALA A 12 -11.60 -5.88 7.68
CA ALA A 12 -11.11 -5.21 8.88
C ALA A 12 -10.06 -6.05 9.62
N ILE A 13 -10.32 -7.34 9.81
CA ILE A 13 -9.40 -8.28 10.49
C ILE A 13 -8.10 -8.40 9.70
N THR A 14 -8.17 -8.66 8.39
CA THR A 14 -6.97 -8.79 7.54
C THR A 14 -6.20 -7.50 7.43
N SER A 15 -6.87 -6.35 7.38
CA SER A 15 -6.23 -5.03 7.41
C SER A 15 -5.47 -4.80 8.71
N THR A 16 -6.04 -5.14 9.85
CA THR A 16 -5.39 -5.00 11.16
C THR A 16 -4.20 -5.96 11.29
N ALA A 17 -4.38 -7.22 10.90
CA ALA A 17 -3.31 -8.20 10.93
C ALA A 17 -2.13 -7.80 10.03
N SER A 18 -2.40 -7.28 8.83
CA SER A 18 -1.35 -6.84 7.90
C SER A 18 -0.61 -5.58 8.37
N ARG A 19 -1.26 -4.68 9.12
CA ARG A 19 -0.58 -3.54 9.76
C ARG A 19 0.48 -4.00 10.75
N ILE A 20 0.12 -4.97 11.60
CA ILE A 20 1.04 -5.55 12.58
C ILE A 20 2.16 -6.27 11.85
N LEU A 21 1.84 -7.11 10.87
CA LEU A 21 2.81 -7.87 10.09
C LEU A 21 3.78 -6.95 9.35
N ALA A 22 3.28 -5.92 8.68
CA ALA A 22 4.13 -4.95 7.95
C ALA A 22 5.04 -4.17 8.90
N GLY A 23 4.55 -3.78 10.09
CA GLY A 23 5.38 -3.17 11.13
C GLY A 23 6.50 -4.09 11.60
N VAL A 24 6.17 -5.33 11.99
CA VAL A 24 7.16 -6.32 12.43
C VAL A 24 8.18 -6.64 11.32
N LEU A 25 7.74 -6.82 10.07
CA LEU A 25 8.63 -7.04 8.94
C LEU A 25 9.59 -5.86 8.74
N THR A 26 9.08 -4.64 8.88
CA THR A 26 9.90 -3.43 8.78
C THR A 26 10.97 -3.38 9.87
N ASP A 27 10.62 -3.72 11.11
CA ASP A 27 11.54 -3.69 12.24
C ASP A 27 12.61 -4.80 12.16
N LEU A 28 12.24 -5.96 11.59
CA LEU A 28 13.17 -7.09 11.46
C LEU A 28 14.08 -7.00 10.24
N LEU A 29 13.59 -6.46 9.13
CA LEU A 29 14.24 -6.53 7.81
C LEU A 29 14.77 -5.18 7.32
N ALA A 30 14.25 -4.05 7.82
CA ALA A 30 14.76 -2.76 7.41
C ALA A 30 16.11 -2.46 8.04
N PRO A 31 17.05 -1.87 7.29
CA PRO A 31 18.34 -1.49 7.83
C PRO A 31 18.17 -0.49 8.97
N THR A 32 18.78 -0.79 10.11
CA THR A 32 18.83 0.14 11.24
C THR A 32 19.70 1.32 10.83
N SER A 33 19.11 2.52 10.72
CA SER A 33 19.86 3.76 10.55
C SER A 33 20.80 3.91 11.73
N SER A 34 22.12 3.82 11.46
CA SER A 34 23.14 3.99 12.47
C SER A 34 23.00 5.39 13.11
N PRO A 35 23.06 5.52 14.46
CA PRO A 35 22.89 6.80 15.15
C PRO A 35 23.97 7.84 14.85
N HIS A 36 24.95 7.54 14.00
CA HIS A 36 26.14 8.35 13.78
C HIS A 36 25.98 9.58 12.87
N GLN A 37 24.80 9.82 12.25
CA GLN A 37 24.65 10.90 11.28
C GLN A 37 24.22 12.26 11.87
N HIS A 38 23.92 12.35 13.18
CA HIS A 38 23.46 13.59 13.82
C HIS A 38 24.46 14.24 14.80
N ARG A 39 25.75 13.85 14.78
CA ARG A 39 26.77 14.57 15.56
C ARG A 39 27.82 15.24 14.65
N ARG A 40 27.43 16.21 13.88
CA ARG A 40 28.35 17.27 13.44
C ARG A 40 28.15 18.48 14.34
N GLY A 41 28.58 18.37 15.59
CA GLY A 41 28.88 19.48 16.45
C GLY A 41 30.40 19.51 16.67
N PRO A 42 31.05 20.70 16.70
CA PRO A 42 32.48 20.80 16.87
C PRO A 42 32.84 20.64 18.35
N THR A 43 33.17 19.44 18.79
CA THR A 43 33.82 19.23 20.09
C THR A 43 35.07 18.37 19.93
N SER A 44 36.16 19.06 19.73
CA SER A 44 37.51 18.54 19.56
C SER A 44 38.17 17.96 20.83
N LEU A 45 37.40 17.64 21.87
CA LEU A 45 37.95 17.16 23.16
C LEU A 45 37.66 15.68 23.45
N ALA A 46 36.90 14.96 22.60
CA ALA A 46 36.58 13.55 22.83
C ALA A 46 37.54 12.55 22.16
N ASN A 47 38.52 13.03 21.37
CA ASN A 47 39.40 12.13 20.60
C ASN A 47 40.58 11.55 21.41
N SER A 48 40.74 11.87 22.69
CA SER A 48 41.87 11.41 23.47
C SER A 48 41.61 10.18 24.34
N LEU A 49 40.36 9.71 24.41
CA LEU A 49 39.99 8.52 25.21
C LEU A 49 39.50 7.33 24.36
N GLY A 50 39.57 7.41 23.04
CA GLY A 50 39.04 6.40 22.09
C GLY A 50 39.98 5.22 21.80
N SER A 51 41.17 5.18 22.36
CA SER A 51 42.23 4.18 22.01
C SER A 51 42.17 2.85 22.77
N LEU A 52 41.18 2.61 23.61
CA LEU A 52 41.13 1.38 24.41
C LEU A 52 40.04 0.37 24.02
N ASN A 53 39.30 0.57 22.93
CA ASN A 53 38.24 -0.35 22.51
C ASN A 53 38.43 -0.94 21.12
N ASP A 54 39.66 -1.27 20.73
CA ASP A 54 39.92 -2.15 19.57
C ASP A 54 39.69 -3.61 19.96
N MET A 55 38.49 -3.97 20.43
CA MET A 55 38.03 -5.34 20.35
C MET A 55 37.58 -5.63 18.92
N PRO A 56 37.99 -6.76 18.30
CA PRO A 56 37.53 -7.16 16.97
C PRO A 56 36.00 -7.27 17.00
N ARG A 57 35.33 -6.27 16.42
CA ARG A 57 33.88 -6.26 16.30
C ARG A 57 33.53 -7.42 15.39
N ALA A 58 32.87 -8.44 15.94
CA ALA A 58 32.34 -9.55 15.16
C ALA A 58 31.61 -9.00 13.94
N GLU A 59 32.03 -9.41 12.73
CA GLU A 59 31.41 -9.03 11.49
C GLU A 59 29.89 -9.27 11.61
N PRO A 60 29.04 -8.25 11.37
CA PRO A 60 27.60 -8.46 11.41
C PRO A 60 27.26 -9.43 10.29
N LYS A 61 26.76 -10.62 10.64
CA LYS A 61 26.17 -11.56 9.69
C LYS A 61 25.27 -10.75 8.78
N ARG A 62 25.47 -10.82 7.46
CA ARG A 62 24.66 -10.18 6.43
C ARG A 62 23.20 -10.53 6.69
N LYS A 63 22.50 -9.67 7.40
CA LYS A 63 21.05 -9.75 7.53
C LYS A 63 20.49 -9.35 6.18
N LEU A 64 19.48 -10.06 5.71
CA LEU A 64 18.75 -9.72 4.50
C LEU A 64 18.09 -8.35 4.76
N GLU A 65 18.70 -7.29 4.28
CA GLU A 65 18.15 -5.93 4.39
C GLU A 65 17.16 -5.71 3.25
N ILE A 66 15.88 -5.68 3.57
CA ILE A 66 14.81 -5.41 2.61
C ILE A 66 14.33 -3.98 2.84
N SER A 67 14.32 -3.19 1.78
CA SER A 67 13.81 -1.81 1.82
C SER A 67 12.32 -1.79 2.17
N ARG A 68 11.91 -0.82 2.99
CA ARG A 68 10.50 -0.56 3.33
C ARG A 68 9.64 -0.35 2.09
N ILE A 69 10.22 0.25 1.04
CA ILE A 69 9.56 0.44 -0.25
C ILE A 69 9.28 -0.90 -0.93
N ALA A 70 10.20 -1.87 -0.86
CA ALA A 70 9.99 -3.19 -1.43
C ALA A 70 8.82 -3.92 -0.74
N ILE A 71 8.72 -3.81 0.58
CA ILE A 71 7.61 -4.35 1.36
C ILE A 71 6.28 -3.68 0.95
N MET A 72 6.29 -2.35 0.81
CA MET A 72 5.11 -1.60 0.37
C MET A 72 4.65 -2.01 -1.03
N ILE A 73 5.58 -2.16 -1.99
CA ILE A 73 5.27 -2.62 -3.35
C ILE A 73 4.70 -4.03 -3.33
N PHE A 74 5.27 -4.93 -2.53
CA PHE A 74 4.76 -6.30 -2.39
C PHE A 74 3.29 -6.31 -1.94
N PHE A 75 2.95 -5.58 -0.89
CA PHE A 75 1.56 -5.49 -0.42
C PHE A 75 0.63 -4.77 -1.40
N SER A 76 1.12 -3.78 -2.13
CA SER A 76 0.36 -3.11 -3.19
C SER A 76 0.07 -4.05 -4.37
N LEU A 77 1.01 -4.91 -4.73
CA LEU A 77 0.78 -5.95 -5.73
C LEU A 77 -0.22 -7.00 -5.22
N LEU A 78 -0.17 -7.37 -3.95
CA LEU A 78 -1.14 -8.26 -3.34
C LEU A 78 -2.56 -7.68 -3.41
N LEU A 79 -2.71 -6.37 -3.15
CA LEU A 79 -3.96 -5.64 -3.33
C LEU A 79 -4.42 -5.69 -4.79
N SER A 80 -3.50 -5.48 -5.75
CA SER A 80 -3.85 -5.51 -7.17
C SER A 80 -4.37 -6.89 -7.61
N VAL A 81 -3.85 -7.99 -7.06
CA VAL A 81 -4.37 -9.33 -7.31
C VAL A 81 -5.83 -9.44 -6.85
N GLY A 82 -6.17 -8.89 -5.68
CA GLY A 82 -7.56 -8.83 -5.21
C GLY A 82 -8.48 -8.06 -6.16
N LEU A 83 -8.02 -6.92 -6.67
CA LEU A 83 -8.76 -6.11 -7.65
C LEU A 83 -8.93 -6.84 -9.00
N ILE A 84 -7.89 -7.55 -9.48
CA ILE A 84 -7.95 -8.36 -10.71
C ILE A 84 -8.96 -9.50 -10.56
N LEU A 85 -8.93 -10.23 -9.45
CA LEU A 85 -9.90 -11.28 -9.19
C LEU A 85 -11.34 -10.77 -9.24
N LEU A 86 -11.57 -9.57 -8.70
CA LEU A 86 -12.87 -8.92 -8.76
C LEU A 86 -13.20 -8.48 -10.20
N ALA A 87 -12.30 -7.80 -10.87
CA ALA A 87 -12.48 -7.28 -12.23
C ALA A 87 -12.68 -8.40 -13.27
N SER A 88 -12.01 -9.54 -13.12
CA SER A 88 -12.13 -10.70 -14.03
C SER A 88 -13.51 -11.36 -13.97
N GLY A 89 -14.26 -11.13 -12.88
CA GLY A 89 -15.53 -11.79 -12.63
C GLY A 89 -15.41 -13.29 -12.32
N ALA A 90 -14.20 -13.77 -12.02
CA ALA A 90 -13.95 -15.18 -11.70
C ALA A 90 -14.76 -15.66 -10.47
N ILE A 91 -15.18 -14.71 -9.63
CA ILE A 91 -15.91 -14.97 -8.38
C ILE A 91 -17.42 -14.75 -8.55
N GLN A 92 -17.89 -14.25 -9.70
CA GLN A 92 -19.29 -13.90 -9.90
C GLN A 92 -20.25 -15.08 -9.71
N GLY A 93 -19.84 -16.31 -10.09
CA GLY A 93 -20.59 -17.53 -9.86
C GLY A 93 -20.32 -18.23 -8.52
N HIS A 94 -19.37 -17.74 -7.73
CA HIS A 94 -18.89 -18.40 -6.52
C HIS A 94 -18.79 -17.40 -5.37
N GLY A 95 -19.93 -16.89 -4.93
CA GLY A 95 -19.99 -15.92 -3.81
C GLY A 95 -19.29 -16.39 -2.53
N GLU A 96 -19.14 -17.70 -2.36
CA GLU A 96 -18.40 -18.32 -1.26
C GLU A 96 -16.91 -17.90 -1.23
N ARG A 97 -16.32 -17.62 -2.40
CA ARG A 97 -14.89 -17.26 -2.53
C ARG A 97 -14.62 -15.76 -2.42
N PHE A 98 -15.65 -14.93 -2.28
CA PHE A 98 -15.48 -13.48 -2.20
C PHE A 98 -14.66 -13.04 -0.98
N TRP A 99 -14.59 -13.86 0.07
CA TRP A 99 -13.73 -13.62 1.22
C TRP A 99 -12.24 -13.47 0.84
N MET A 100 -11.78 -14.17 -0.22
CA MET A 100 -10.39 -14.06 -0.69
C MET A 100 -10.09 -12.65 -1.20
N VAL A 101 -11.02 -12.05 -1.95
CA VAL A 101 -10.88 -10.65 -2.42
C VAL A 101 -10.84 -9.71 -1.23
N SER A 102 -11.78 -9.86 -0.28
CA SER A 102 -11.82 -9.03 0.93
C SER A 102 -10.53 -9.15 1.73
N ALA A 103 -9.96 -10.36 1.84
CA ALA A 103 -8.71 -10.59 2.55
C ALA A 103 -7.51 -9.95 1.84
N LEU A 104 -7.37 -10.13 0.52
CA LEU A 104 -6.28 -9.57 -0.27
C LEU A 104 -6.29 -8.04 -0.28
N VAL A 105 -7.47 -7.46 -0.50
CA VAL A 105 -7.64 -6.00 -0.48
C VAL A 105 -7.37 -5.45 0.92
N GLY A 106 -7.91 -6.10 1.96
CA GLY A 106 -7.67 -5.72 3.34
C GLY A 106 -6.19 -5.76 3.72
N ALA A 107 -5.48 -6.83 3.32
CA ALA A 107 -4.06 -6.98 3.60
C ALA A 107 -3.22 -5.87 2.95
N GLY A 108 -3.43 -5.60 1.67
CA GLY A 108 -2.69 -4.55 0.97
C GLY A 108 -3.00 -3.15 1.50
N TYR A 109 -4.27 -2.87 1.74
CA TYR A 109 -4.72 -1.60 2.32
C TYR A 109 -4.11 -1.36 3.72
N GLY A 110 -4.18 -2.38 4.59
CA GLY A 110 -3.64 -2.27 5.94
C GLY A 110 -2.14 -2.02 5.97
N ALA A 111 -1.37 -2.77 5.17
CA ALA A 111 0.07 -2.59 5.06
C ALA A 111 0.44 -1.20 4.52
N ALA A 112 -0.25 -0.70 3.50
CA ALA A 112 -0.02 0.65 2.96
C ALA A 112 -0.20 1.73 4.02
N PHE A 113 -1.27 1.64 4.83
CA PHE A 113 -1.52 2.59 5.92
C PHE A 113 -0.50 2.52 7.06
N SER A 114 0.12 1.36 7.29
CA SER A 114 1.17 1.21 8.30
C SER A 114 2.52 1.71 7.79
N LEU A 115 2.87 1.41 6.55
CA LEU A 115 4.19 1.73 5.99
C LEU A 115 4.31 3.19 5.57
N THR A 116 3.23 3.81 5.09
CA THR A 116 3.28 5.19 4.59
C THR A 116 3.78 6.19 5.64
N PRO A 117 3.27 6.25 6.89
CA PRO A 117 3.79 7.17 7.90
C PRO A 117 5.26 6.89 8.24
N ILE A 118 5.69 5.64 8.24
CA ILE A 118 7.09 5.28 8.49
C ILE A 118 7.98 5.82 7.37
N ILE A 119 7.58 5.65 6.11
CA ILE A 119 8.33 6.16 4.96
C ILE A 119 8.37 7.70 4.98
N VAL A 120 7.25 8.34 5.30
CA VAL A 120 7.18 9.81 5.45
C VAL A 120 8.16 10.30 6.52
N SER A 121 8.21 9.65 7.68
CA SER A 121 9.13 10.03 8.76
C SER A 121 10.61 9.85 8.40
N VAL A 122 10.93 8.83 7.60
CA VAL A 122 12.30 8.56 7.15
C VAL A 122 12.77 9.56 6.11
N ILE A 123 11.89 9.96 5.18
CA ILE A 123 12.25 10.86 4.07
C ILE A 123 12.33 12.31 4.53
N TRP A 124 11.36 12.80 5.30
CA TRP A 124 11.25 14.22 5.70
C TRP A 124 11.70 14.51 7.12
N GLY A 125 12.06 13.47 7.88
CA GLY A 125 12.44 13.61 9.29
C GLY A 125 11.25 13.76 10.22
N ILE A 126 11.51 13.57 11.52
CA ILE A 126 10.48 13.63 12.57
C ILE A 126 9.99 15.07 12.78
N GLU A 127 10.85 16.06 12.60
CA GLU A 127 10.52 17.48 12.80
C GLU A 127 9.39 17.98 11.90
N ASN A 128 9.35 17.51 10.63
CA ASN A 128 8.35 17.88 9.64
C ASN A 128 7.26 16.82 9.45
N PHE A 129 7.25 15.79 10.29
CA PHE A 129 6.34 14.65 10.13
C PHE A 129 4.87 15.06 10.18
N GLY A 130 4.48 15.89 11.16
CA GLY A 130 3.06 16.25 11.35
C GLY A 130 2.44 16.91 10.13
N THR A 131 3.12 17.89 9.55
CA THR A 131 2.64 18.60 8.35
C THR A 131 2.58 17.69 7.13
N ASN A 132 3.67 16.96 6.87
CA ASN A 132 3.74 16.08 5.69
C ASN A 132 2.76 14.91 5.79
N TRP A 133 2.64 14.31 6.98
CA TRP A 133 1.66 13.25 7.21
C TRP A 133 0.22 13.76 7.09
N GLY A 134 -0.08 14.95 7.61
CA GLY A 134 -1.39 15.57 7.48
C GLY A 134 -1.82 15.71 6.02
N ILE A 135 -0.93 16.16 5.14
CA ILE A 135 -1.19 16.27 3.70
C ILE A 135 -1.41 14.86 3.09
N VAL A 136 -0.53 13.91 3.36
CA VAL A 136 -0.62 12.56 2.80
C VAL A 136 -1.88 11.84 3.28
N ALA A 137 -2.29 12.05 4.52
CA ALA A 137 -3.49 11.43 5.11
C ALA A 137 -4.81 11.88 4.47
N THR A 138 -4.85 13.02 3.76
CA THR A 138 -6.04 13.47 3.02
C THR A 138 -6.22 12.74 1.69
N VAL A 139 -5.13 12.20 1.11
CA VAL A 139 -5.16 11.56 -0.23
C VAL A 139 -6.14 10.37 -0.31
N PRO A 140 -6.25 9.48 0.69
CA PRO A 140 -7.23 8.39 0.67
C PRO A 140 -8.68 8.87 0.59
N ALA A 141 -9.02 9.99 1.25
CA ALA A 141 -10.37 10.55 1.20
C ALA A 141 -10.69 11.10 -0.21
N LEU A 142 -9.75 11.83 -0.82
CA LEU A 142 -9.86 12.28 -2.21
C LEU A 142 -9.97 11.09 -3.17
N GLY A 143 -9.14 10.07 -2.99
CA GLY A 143 -9.19 8.84 -3.78
C GLY A 143 -10.54 8.13 -3.67
N ALA A 144 -11.09 7.99 -2.47
CA ALA A 144 -12.40 7.38 -2.25
C ALA A 144 -13.52 8.16 -2.96
N THR A 145 -13.48 9.49 -2.91
CA THR A 145 -14.46 10.35 -3.60
C THR A 145 -14.36 10.18 -5.11
N ILE A 146 -13.16 10.28 -5.69
CA ILE A 146 -12.95 10.16 -7.13
C ILE A 146 -13.40 8.78 -7.64
N TRP A 147 -12.94 7.71 -6.98
CA TRP A 147 -13.29 6.36 -7.40
C TRP A 147 -14.76 6.03 -7.16
N GLY A 148 -15.38 6.59 -6.12
CA GLY A 148 -16.81 6.48 -5.89
C GLY A 148 -17.63 7.12 -7.01
N LEU A 149 -17.25 8.32 -7.48
CA LEU A 149 -17.88 8.98 -8.61
C LEU A 149 -17.70 8.20 -9.93
N ILE A 150 -16.47 7.73 -10.19
CA ILE A 150 -16.19 6.90 -11.38
C ILE A 150 -17.03 5.61 -11.36
N TYR A 151 -17.10 4.94 -10.21
CA TYR A 151 -17.92 3.73 -10.07
C TYR A 151 -19.38 4.02 -10.34
N SER A 152 -19.93 5.09 -9.76
CA SER A 152 -21.31 5.51 -9.98
C SER A 152 -21.60 5.81 -11.47
N ALA A 153 -20.70 6.52 -12.14
CA ALA A 153 -20.83 6.83 -13.56
C ALA A 153 -20.79 5.59 -14.44
N VAL A 154 -19.86 4.66 -14.17
CA VAL A 154 -19.75 3.39 -14.89
C VAL A 154 -21.01 2.53 -14.69
N TYR A 155 -21.51 2.48 -13.46
CA TYR A 155 -22.72 1.74 -13.13
C TYR A 155 -23.95 2.28 -13.86
N GLN A 156 -24.15 3.60 -13.88
CA GLN A 156 -25.24 4.26 -14.59
C GLN A 156 -25.15 4.02 -16.10
N TRP A 157 -23.96 4.21 -16.67
CA TRP A 157 -23.74 3.96 -18.10
C TRP A 157 -24.05 2.51 -18.49
N ALA A 158 -23.64 1.55 -17.67
CA ALA A 158 -23.88 0.13 -17.91
C ALA A 158 -25.38 -0.19 -17.81
N THR A 159 -26.12 0.40 -16.87
CA THR A 159 -27.57 0.25 -16.72
C THR A 159 -28.33 0.79 -17.94
N GLU A 160 -27.99 2.00 -18.40
CA GLU A 160 -28.60 2.62 -19.59
C GLU A 160 -28.33 1.80 -20.85
N ARG A 161 -27.13 1.25 -21.00
CA ARG A 161 -26.75 0.43 -22.13
C ARG A 161 -27.50 -0.90 -22.14
N GLY A 162 -27.66 -1.55 -21.00
CA GLY A 162 -28.45 -2.75 -20.85
C GLY A 162 -29.91 -2.53 -21.21
N ALA A 163 -30.49 -1.43 -20.75
CA ALA A 163 -31.85 -1.02 -21.09
C ALA A 163 -32.05 -0.81 -22.60
N ARG A 164 -31.10 -0.18 -23.30
CA ARG A 164 -31.14 0.06 -24.75
C ARG A 164 -31.01 -1.25 -25.57
N LEU A 165 -30.29 -2.24 -25.07
CA LEU A 165 -30.09 -3.53 -25.75
C LEU A 165 -31.22 -4.51 -25.52
N GLY A 166 -32.26 -4.14 -24.76
CA GLY A 166 -33.39 -5.02 -24.44
C GLY A 166 -33.05 -6.16 -23.50
N GLU A 167 -31.84 -6.15 -22.94
CA GLU A 167 -31.45 -7.02 -21.82
C GLU A 167 -32.06 -6.47 -20.53
N SER A 168 -33.40 -6.29 -20.51
CA SER A 168 -34.10 -5.90 -19.29
C SER A 168 -34.09 -7.08 -18.32
N ASN A 169 -33.03 -7.16 -17.55
CA ASN A 169 -32.93 -8.10 -16.45
C ASN A 169 -33.96 -7.71 -15.38
N GLY A 170 -35.13 -8.37 -15.44
CA GLY A 170 -36.03 -8.50 -14.31
C GLY A 170 -36.78 -7.27 -13.81
N GLY A 171 -36.86 -6.16 -14.53
CA GLY A 171 -37.72 -5.01 -14.14
C GLY A 171 -37.22 -4.19 -12.92
N ASP A 172 -36.14 -4.55 -12.29
CA ASP A 172 -35.69 -3.98 -11.02
C ASP A 172 -34.78 -2.73 -11.19
N GLY A 173 -34.52 -2.30 -12.43
CA GLY A 173 -33.65 -1.14 -12.71
C GLY A 173 -32.20 -1.30 -12.24
N LEU A 174 -31.78 -2.51 -11.83
CA LEU A 174 -30.46 -2.82 -11.34
C LEU A 174 -29.56 -3.32 -12.48
N CYS A 175 -28.31 -2.90 -12.44
CA CYS A 175 -27.31 -3.39 -13.39
C CYS A 175 -26.86 -4.80 -12.98
N HIS A 176 -26.94 -5.75 -13.91
CA HIS A 176 -26.48 -7.13 -13.71
C HIS A 176 -25.30 -7.45 -14.62
N GLY A 177 -24.33 -8.25 -14.09
CA GLY A 177 -23.21 -8.73 -14.88
C GLY A 177 -21.92 -7.92 -14.69
N LYS A 178 -20.88 -8.35 -15.41
CA LYS A 178 -19.50 -7.82 -15.25
C LYS A 178 -19.36 -6.36 -15.69
N MET A 179 -20.15 -5.93 -16.66
CA MET A 179 -20.04 -4.57 -17.22
C MET A 179 -20.34 -3.48 -16.20
N CYS A 180 -21.05 -3.81 -15.11
CA CYS A 180 -21.46 -2.87 -14.08
C CYS A 180 -20.31 -2.42 -13.17
N TYR A 181 -19.27 -3.23 -13.02
CA TYR A 181 -18.19 -2.97 -12.07
C TYR A 181 -16.78 -3.24 -12.61
N ALA A 182 -16.61 -4.18 -13.54
CA ALA A 182 -15.29 -4.60 -14.00
C ALA A 182 -14.43 -3.46 -14.57
N PRO A 183 -14.95 -2.50 -15.37
CA PRO A 183 -14.13 -1.42 -15.90
C PRO A 183 -13.49 -0.57 -14.79
N THR A 184 -14.23 -0.29 -13.72
CA THR A 184 -13.72 0.49 -12.58
C THR A 184 -12.59 -0.24 -11.87
N PHE A 185 -12.74 -1.53 -11.60
CA PHE A 185 -11.70 -2.31 -10.91
C PHE A 185 -10.47 -2.55 -11.78
N TRP A 186 -10.61 -2.67 -13.10
CA TRP A 186 -9.48 -2.68 -14.02
C TRP A 186 -8.73 -1.35 -13.99
N ALA A 187 -9.44 -0.22 -14.04
CA ALA A 187 -8.83 1.10 -13.95
C ALA A 187 -8.11 1.30 -12.60
N MET A 188 -8.71 0.86 -11.48
CA MET A 188 -8.04 0.85 -10.17
C MET A 188 -6.76 0.01 -10.17
N THR A 189 -6.79 -1.17 -10.78
CA THR A 189 -5.60 -2.03 -10.88
C THR A 189 -4.47 -1.34 -11.64
N VAL A 190 -4.77 -0.71 -12.76
CA VAL A 190 -3.78 0.03 -13.56
C VAL A 190 -3.20 1.20 -12.75
N THR A 191 -4.02 1.93 -12.00
CA THR A 191 -3.50 3.02 -11.15
C THR A 191 -2.59 2.51 -10.02
N VAL A 192 -2.86 1.34 -9.44
CA VAL A 192 -1.95 0.71 -8.47
C VAL A 192 -0.62 0.37 -9.12
N TRP A 193 -0.61 -0.16 -10.35
CA TRP A 193 0.63 -0.47 -11.06
C TRP A 193 1.44 0.78 -11.42
N ILE A 194 0.76 1.85 -11.85
CA ILE A 194 1.41 3.15 -12.08
C ILE A 194 2.03 3.66 -10.77
N ALA A 195 1.31 3.58 -9.66
CA ALA A 195 1.83 3.99 -8.36
C ALA A 195 3.05 3.15 -7.95
N CYS A 196 3.03 1.83 -8.13
CA CYS A 196 4.19 0.97 -7.88
C CYS A 196 5.39 1.37 -8.76
N GLY A 197 5.15 1.68 -10.04
CA GLY A 197 6.18 2.17 -10.95
C GLY A 197 6.77 3.50 -10.50
N MET A 198 5.95 4.45 -10.05
CA MET A 198 6.42 5.72 -9.50
C MET A 198 7.24 5.54 -8.22
N TRP A 199 6.85 4.62 -7.33
CA TRP A 199 7.62 4.27 -6.14
C TRP A 199 8.98 3.67 -6.48
N LEU A 200 9.04 2.74 -7.45
CA LEU A 200 10.29 2.16 -7.95
C LEU A 200 11.19 3.23 -8.58
N PHE A 201 10.62 4.13 -9.37
CA PHE A 201 11.35 5.22 -9.99
C PHE A 201 11.91 6.20 -8.95
N ALA A 202 11.11 6.60 -7.96
CA ALA A 202 11.54 7.46 -6.86
C ALA A 202 12.64 6.81 -6.00
N TRP A 203 12.59 5.49 -5.84
CA TRP A 203 13.57 4.74 -5.06
C TRP A 203 14.88 4.53 -5.80
N ARG A 204 14.84 3.96 -7.04
CA ARG A 204 16.00 3.52 -7.81
C ARG A 204 16.33 4.37 -9.03
N GLY A 205 15.47 5.31 -9.42
CA GLY A 205 15.64 6.14 -10.58
C GLY A 205 16.85 7.09 -10.49
N PRO A 206 17.20 7.76 -11.59
CA PRO A 206 18.29 8.74 -11.62
C PRO A 206 17.95 9.89 -10.63
N GLY A 207 18.80 10.10 -9.62
CA GLY A 207 18.55 11.03 -8.52
C GLY A 207 17.54 10.55 -7.48
N GLY A 208 17.20 9.25 -7.47
CA GLY A 208 16.31 8.64 -6.49
C GLY A 208 16.89 8.62 -5.07
N TRP A 209 16.08 8.21 -4.10
CA TRP A 209 16.46 8.22 -2.68
C TRP A 209 17.70 7.36 -2.41
N LEU A 210 17.84 6.21 -3.08
CA LEU A 210 19.00 5.34 -2.95
C LEU A 210 20.31 6.04 -3.36
N SER A 211 20.28 6.83 -4.44
CA SER A 211 21.46 7.59 -4.92
C SER A 211 21.82 8.75 -4.01
N ARG A 212 20.86 9.24 -3.20
CA ARG A 212 21.06 10.30 -2.20
C ARG A 212 21.48 9.75 -0.83
N GLY A 213 21.68 8.44 -0.70
CA GLY A 213 22.04 7.80 0.56
C GLY A 213 20.89 7.71 1.58
N VAL A 214 19.65 7.96 1.16
CA VAL A 214 18.47 7.78 2.02
C VAL A 214 18.06 6.32 1.97
N ILE A 215 18.31 5.61 3.06
CA ILE A 215 17.95 4.19 3.22
C ILE A 215 16.51 4.14 3.71
N VAL A 216 15.59 3.83 2.80
CA VAL A 216 14.15 3.72 3.07
C VAL A 216 13.70 2.28 3.16
#